data_149c337dc74f35a4d37b236588221548
#
_entry.id   149c337dc74f35a4d37b236588221548
#
_cell.length_a   1.000
_cell.length_b   1.000
_cell.length_c   1.000
_cell.angle_alpha   90.00
_cell.angle_beta   90.00
_cell.angle_gamma   90.00
#
_symmetry.space_group_name_H-M   'P 1'
#
loop_
_entity.id
_entity.type
_entity.pdbx_description
1 polymer ?
#
loop_
_entity_poly.entity_id
_entity_poly.type
_entity_poly.pdbx_seq_one_letter_code
_entity_poly.pdbx_strand_id
1 'polypeptide(L)'
;GQIDFQAPDEGTGTDAILKSASIQAVSEGDFSSSFNRTSLVLNTARSAAVGSAGDGGKLTLRSNGSMLLKDMRTDANAPSFILQTGNTNVAQDDVLGAIEFQAPDEGTGTDAILVAANISAISEGDFSSSSNATSLVFKTGASETATTKMKLSSGGNLSLPTDSVELAFGNDSDVKLTHVADTGLILAAGGQTTSDFGTP
;
A
#
# COMPACT_ATOMS: atom_id res chain seq x y z
N GLY A 1 -15.87 3.56 -25.27
CA GLY A 1 -15.99 2.17 -25.75
C GLY A 1 -16.08 1.18 -24.61
N GLN A 2 -16.64 0.01 -24.88
CA GLN A 2 -16.88 -1.01 -23.85
C GLN A 2 -16.73 -2.41 -24.44
N ILE A 3 -16.17 -3.32 -23.65
CA ILE A 3 -16.15 -4.76 -23.89
C ILE A 3 -16.92 -5.39 -22.72
N ASP A 4 -17.94 -6.19 -23.02
CA ASP A 4 -18.76 -6.89 -22.03
C ASP A 4 -18.43 -8.38 -22.02
N PHE A 5 -18.42 -8.96 -20.84
CA PHE A 5 -18.31 -10.39 -20.59
C PHE A 5 -19.65 -10.86 -20.02
N GLN A 6 -20.27 -11.81 -20.69
CA GLN A 6 -21.57 -12.35 -20.35
C GLN A 6 -21.43 -13.86 -20.10
N ALA A 7 -22.06 -14.35 -19.05
CA ALA A 7 -22.15 -15.79 -18.82
C ALA A 7 -23.01 -16.44 -19.92
N PRO A 8 -22.72 -17.66 -20.34
CA PRO A 8 -23.62 -18.41 -21.20
C PRO A 8 -24.96 -18.67 -20.49
N ASP A 9 -26.03 -18.76 -21.28
CA ASP A 9 -27.34 -19.15 -20.77
C ASP A 9 -27.29 -20.62 -20.30
N GLU A 10 -27.54 -20.87 -19.02
CA GLU A 10 -27.54 -22.21 -18.42
C GLU A 10 -28.92 -22.91 -18.53
N GLY A 11 -29.85 -22.36 -19.27
CA GLY A 11 -31.14 -22.98 -19.60
C GLY A 11 -32.23 -22.88 -18.50
N THR A 12 -31.92 -22.35 -17.35
CA THR A 12 -32.89 -22.14 -16.26
C THR A 12 -32.66 -20.83 -15.51
N GLY A 13 -33.16 -19.72 -16.01
CA GLY A 13 -33.12 -18.43 -15.33
C GLY A 13 -32.71 -17.28 -16.25
N THR A 14 -33.26 -16.10 -16.00
CA THR A 14 -32.96 -14.89 -16.76
C THR A 14 -31.65 -14.23 -16.33
N ASP A 15 -31.06 -14.60 -15.18
CA ASP A 15 -29.86 -13.98 -14.63
C ASP A 15 -28.58 -14.46 -15.30
N ALA A 16 -28.58 -15.64 -15.90
CA ALA A 16 -27.43 -16.22 -16.61
C ALA A 16 -27.00 -15.40 -17.84
N ILE A 17 -27.85 -14.56 -18.38
CA ILE A 17 -27.57 -13.71 -19.55
C ILE A 17 -27.12 -12.29 -19.20
N LEU A 18 -26.99 -11.96 -17.91
CA LEU A 18 -26.54 -10.65 -17.48
C LEU A 18 -25.02 -10.47 -17.69
N LYS A 19 -24.62 -9.24 -17.94
CA LYS A 19 -23.20 -8.90 -18.04
C LYS A 19 -22.54 -9.10 -16.67
N SER A 20 -21.56 -9.99 -16.61
CA SER A 20 -20.85 -10.34 -15.36
C SER A 20 -19.58 -9.53 -15.13
N ALA A 21 -18.95 -9.01 -16.20
CA ALA A 21 -17.81 -8.12 -16.11
C ALA A 21 -17.76 -7.18 -17.32
N SER A 22 -17.03 -6.07 -17.22
CA SER A 22 -16.76 -5.21 -18.37
C SER A 22 -15.45 -4.45 -18.27
N ILE A 23 -14.88 -4.11 -19.43
CA ILE A 23 -13.79 -3.15 -19.61
C ILE A 23 -14.35 -1.95 -20.34
N GLN A 24 -14.21 -0.75 -19.79
CA GLN A 24 -14.82 0.45 -20.33
C GLN A 24 -13.80 1.60 -20.43
N ALA A 25 -13.86 2.35 -21.54
CA ALA A 25 -13.28 3.67 -21.64
C ALA A 25 -14.38 4.71 -21.42
N VAL A 26 -14.27 5.48 -20.34
CA VAL A 26 -15.28 6.46 -19.90
C VAL A 26 -14.68 7.86 -19.95
N SER A 27 -15.32 8.78 -20.70
CA SER A 27 -14.90 10.18 -20.74
C SER A 27 -15.01 10.83 -19.36
N GLU A 28 -14.04 11.66 -18.99
CA GLU A 28 -14.04 12.46 -17.76
C GLU A 28 -14.65 13.87 -17.98
N GLY A 29 -15.20 14.15 -19.15
CA GLY A 29 -15.88 15.37 -19.52
C GLY A 29 -16.14 15.41 -21.02
N ASP A 30 -16.59 16.54 -21.54
CA ASP A 30 -16.86 16.72 -22.96
C ASP A 30 -15.56 16.71 -23.77
N PHE A 31 -15.51 15.90 -24.81
CA PHE A 31 -14.36 15.85 -25.71
C PHE A 31 -14.26 17.08 -26.59
N SER A 32 -13.05 17.59 -26.76
CA SER A 32 -12.71 18.69 -27.66
C SER A 32 -11.32 18.48 -28.26
N SER A 33 -10.87 19.37 -29.13
CA SER A 33 -9.52 19.31 -29.69
C SER A 33 -8.40 19.38 -28.64
N SER A 34 -8.71 19.88 -27.43
CA SER A 34 -7.77 20.03 -26.32
C SER A 34 -8.14 19.21 -25.07
N PHE A 35 -9.24 18.45 -25.11
CA PHE A 35 -9.73 17.66 -24.00
C PHE A 35 -10.21 16.28 -24.47
N ASN A 36 -9.46 15.25 -24.14
CA ASN A 36 -9.82 13.87 -24.41
C ASN A 36 -9.55 12.94 -23.20
N ARG A 37 -9.65 13.50 -22.00
CA ARG A 37 -9.41 12.75 -20.76
C ARG A 37 -10.40 11.61 -20.61
N THR A 38 -9.86 10.43 -20.35
CA THR A 38 -10.61 9.17 -20.32
C THR A 38 -10.13 8.30 -19.18
N SER A 39 -11.05 7.76 -18.44
CA SER A 39 -10.79 6.71 -17.45
C SER A 39 -10.91 5.33 -18.09
N LEU A 40 -10.00 4.42 -17.76
CA LEU A 40 -10.19 2.99 -17.98
C LEU A 40 -10.84 2.38 -16.75
N VAL A 41 -11.95 1.70 -16.94
CA VAL A 41 -12.76 1.14 -15.86
C VAL A 41 -12.91 -0.36 -16.05
N LEU A 42 -12.53 -1.13 -15.03
CA LEU A 42 -12.77 -2.57 -14.92
C LEU A 42 -13.88 -2.78 -13.89
N ASN A 43 -14.96 -3.42 -14.31
CA ASN A 43 -16.09 -3.72 -13.42
C ASN A 43 -16.30 -5.23 -13.33
N THR A 44 -16.72 -5.69 -12.17
CA THR A 44 -17.24 -7.04 -11.92
C THR A 44 -18.60 -6.96 -11.29
N ALA A 45 -19.48 -7.91 -11.60
CA ALA A 45 -20.77 -8.06 -10.95
C ALA A 45 -20.74 -9.20 -9.92
N ARG A 46 -21.69 -9.19 -9.01
CA ARG A 46 -21.90 -10.25 -8.01
C ARG A 46 -23.22 -10.97 -8.25
N SER A 47 -24.33 -10.25 -8.33
CA SER A 47 -25.68 -10.81 -8.43
C SER A 47 -26.59 -10.08 -9.41
N ALA A 48 -26.17 -8.94 -9.92
CA ALA A 48 -26.90 -8.16 -10.92
C ALA A 48 -25.98 -7.86 -12.13
N ALA A 49 -26.50 -7.19 -13.15
CA ALA A 49 -25.68 -6.77 -14.28
C ALA A 49 -24.55 -5.85 -13.82
N VAL A 50 -23.36 -6.03 -14.42
CA VAL A 50 -22.18 -5.21 -14.13
C VAL A 50 -22.50 -3.71 -14.29
N GLY A 51 -22.00 -2.92 -13.35
CA GLY A 51 -22.23 -1.47 -13.33
C GLY A 51 -23.55 -1.04 -12.67
N SER A 52 -24.37 -1.98 -12.18
CA SER A 52 -25.53 -1.66 -11.36
C SER A 52 -25.07 -1.05 -10.03
N ALA A 53 -25.85 -0.10 -9.52
CA ALA A 53 -25.57 0.48 -8.21
C ALA A 53 -25.67 -0.57 -7.12
N GLY A 54 -24.65 -0.66 -6.28
CA GLY A 54 -24.64 -1.57 -5.13
C GLY A 54 -24.22 -3.01 -5.43
N ASP A 55 -23.62 -3.29 -6.59
CA ASP A 55 -23.15 -4.65 -6.89
C ASP A 55 -21.73 -4.68 -7.45
N GLY A 56 -20.91 -5.63 -6.93
CA GLY A 56 -19.57 -5.94 -7.41
C GLY A 56 -18.47 -4.95 -7.04
N GLY A 57 -17.33 -5.12 -7.70
CA GLY A 57 -16.11 -4.33 -7.54
C GLY A 57 -15.81 -3.48 -8.77
N LYS A 58 -15.17 -2.35 -8.54
CA LYS A 58 -14.77 -1.41 -9.59
C LYS A 58 -13.33 -0.94 -9.40
N LEU A 59 -12.50 -1.14 -10.43
CA LEU A 59 -11.17 -0.51 -10.55
C LEU A 59 -11.22 0.56 -11.63
N THR A 60 -10.82 1.77 -11.30
CA THR A 60 -10.77 2.91 -12.24
C THR A 60 -9.35 3.46 -12.30
N LEU A 61 -8.76 3.49 -13.50
CA LEU A 61 -7.54 4.22 -13.81
C LEU A 61 -7.93 5.53 -14.50
N ARG A 62 -7.63 6.66 -13.85
CA ARG A 62 -7.99 7.98 -14.35
C ARG A 62 -6.87 8.60 -15.20
N SER A 63 -7.22 9.53 -16.05
CA SER A 63 -6.28 10.25 -16.93
C SER A 63 -5.22 11.04 -16.17
N ASN A 64 -5.45 11.39 -14.91
CA ASN A 64 -4.48 12.05 -14.03
C ASN A 64 -3.52 11.07 -13.33
N GLY A 65 -3.52 9.79 -13.70
CA GLY A 65 -2.68 8.76 -13.12
C GLY A 65 -3.19 8.16 -11.79
N SER A 66 -4.34 8.63 -11.27
CA SER A 66 -4.87 8.03 -10.04
C SER A 66 -5.58 6.70 -10.30
N MET A 67 -5.45 5.78 -9.34
CA MET A 67 -6.14 4.50 -9.29
C MET A 67 -7.17 4.49 -8.16
N LEU A 68 -8.42 4.11 -8.46
CA LEU A 68 -9.48 3.96 -7.48
C LEU A 68 -10.00 2.53 -7.50
N LEU A 69 -9.83 1.83 -6.40
CA LEU A 69 -10.51 0.56 -6.11
C LEU A 69 -11.75 0.86 -5.27
N LYS A 70 -12.93 0.48 -5.77
CA LYS A 70 -14.20 0.73 -5.09
C LYS A 70 -15.04 -0.55 -5.01
N ASP A 71 -15.51 -0.86 -3.83
CA ASP A 71 -16.65 -1.75 -3.62
C ASP A 71 -17.94 -0.96 -3.89
N MET A 72 -18.78 -1.46 -4.79
CA MET A 72 -20.03 -0.81 -5.16
C MET A 72 -21.20 -1.17 -4.21
N ARG A 73 -20.98 -2.12 -3.30
CA ARG A 73 -21.98 -2.51 -2.31
C ARG A 73 -22.24 -1.39 -1.32
N THR A 74 -23.44 -1.36 -0.77
CA THR A 74 -23.85 -0.39 0.27
C THR A 74 -23.82 -0.99 1.67
N ASP A 75 -23.33 -2.24 1.81
CA ASP A 75 -23.14 -2.92 3.08
C ASP A 75 -21.82 -2.49 3.78
N ALA A 76 -21.57 -3.04 4.97
CA ALA A 76 -20.40 -2.69 5.78
C ALA A 76 -19.07 -3.29 5.28
N ASN A 77 -19.03 -3.92 4.11
CA ASN A 77 -17.81 -4.48 3.55
C ASN A 77 -16.98 -3.40 2.88
N ALA A 78 -15.67 -3.46 3.05
CA ALA A 78 -14.72 -2.55 2.43
C ALA A 78 -13.92 -3.27 1.33
N PRO A 79 -13.48 -2.56 0.27
CA PRO A 79 -12.53 -3.11 -0.69
C PRO A 79 -11.20 -3.39 0.01
N SER A 80 -10.51 -4.44 -0.42
CA SER A 80 -9.16 -4.77 0.04
C SER A 80 -8.21 -4.80 -1.16
N PHE A 81 -6.97 -4.36 -0.94
CA PHE A 81 -5.86 -4.57 -1.86
C PHE A 81 -4.98 -5.67 -1.28
N ILE A 82 -4.97 -6.83 -1.91
CA ILE A 82 -4.26 -8.01 -1.43
C ILE A 82 -2.99 -8.18 -2.25
N LEU A 83 -1.85 -8.12 -1.58
CA LEU A 83 -0.56 -8.54 -2.11
C LEU A 83 -0.24 -9.91 -1.52
N GLN A 84 -0.07 -10.91 -2.37
CA GLN A 84 0.18 -12.29 -1.95
C GLN A 84 1.36 -12.86 -2.74
N THR A 85 2.38 -13.34 -2.02
CA THR A 85 3.48 -14.09 -2.65
C THR A 85 2.99 -15.44 -3.20
N GLY A 86 3.60 -15.90 -4.28
CA GLY A 86 3.41 -17.26 -4.79
C GLY A 86 4.32 -18.30 -4.11
N ASN A 87 5.16 -17.87 -3.13
CA ASN A 87 6.03 -18.79 -2.40
C ASN A 87 5.20 -19.69 -1.49
N THR A 88 5.29 -21.00 -1.69
CA THR A 88 4.58 -22.02 -0.90
C THR A 88 5.38 -22.53 0.32
N ASN A 89 6.60 -22.03 0.50
CA ASN A 89 7.49 -22.37 1.62
C ASN A 89 8.09 -21.09 2.19
N VAL A 90 7.23 -20.27 2.80
CA VAL A 90 7.65 -19.00 3.39
C VAL A 90 8.57 -19.25 4.57
N ALA A 91 9.80 -18.77 4.45
CA ALA A 91 10.85 -18.86 5.46
C ALA A 91 11.07 -17.50 6.14
N GLN A 92 11.91 -17.48 7.17
CA GLN A 92 12.31 -16.24 7.84
C GLN A 92 12.90 -15.25 6.81
N ASP A 93 12.56 -13.97 6.97
CA ASP A 93 12.97 -12.82 6.14
C ASP A 93 12.39 -12.79 4.72
N ASP A 94 11.49 -13.70 4.36
CA ASP A 94 10.76 -13.64 3.09
C ASP A 94 9.80 -12.45 3.05
N VAL A 95 9.77 -11.76 1.90
CA VAL A 95 8.85 -10.64 1.65
C VAL A 95 7.52 -11.20 1.12
N LEU A 96 6.43 -10.96 1.86
CA LEU A 96 5.09 -11.39 1.47
C LEU A 96 4.44 -10.46 0.44
N GLY A 97 4.80 -9.19 0.49
CA GLY A 97 4.34 -8.14 -0.42
C GLY A 97 4.94 -6.79 -0.07
N ALA A 98 5.01 -5.90 -1.06
CA ALA A 98 5.57 -4.57 -0.88
C ALA A 98 4.83 -3.51 -1.70
N ILE A 99 4.82 -2.27 -1.20
CA ILE A 99 4.49 -1.06 -1.94
C ILE A 99 5.78 -0.26 -2.04
N GLU A 100 6.24 -0.01 -3.27
CA GLU A 100 7.50 0.65 -3.55
C GLU A 100 7.28 2.03 -4.17
N PHE A 101 8.11 2.99 -3.77
CA PHE A 101 8.15 4.35 -4.29
C PHE A 101 9.50 4.56 -4.96
N GLN A 102 9.47 4.79 -6.25
CA GLN A 102 10.65 4.92 -7.09
C GLN A 102 10.51 6.16 -7.97
N ALA A 103 11.57 6.97 -8.02
CA ALA A 103 11.62 8.08 -8.95
C ALA A 103 11.88 7.59 -10.39
N PRO A 104 11.40 8.31 -11.42
CA PRO A 104 11.82 8.05 -12.79
C PRO A 104 13.31 8.37 -12.95
N ASP A 105 13.92 7.86 -14.01
CA ASP A 105 15.29 8.23 -14.40
C ASP A 105 15.35 9.73 -14.76
N GLU A 106 16.14 10.51 -14.04
CA GLU A 106 16.30 11.95 -14.28
C GLU A 106 17.33 12.30 -15.36
N GLY A 107 17.83 11.33 -16.11
CA GLY A 107 18.76 11.53 -17.23
C GLY A 107 20.21 11.81 -16.85
N THR A 108 20.55 11.96 -15.57
CA THR A 108 21.91 12.13 -15.08
C THR A 108 22.11 11.41 -13.74
N GLY A 109 22.43 10.13 -13.78
CA GLY A 109 22.76 9.35 -12.58
C GLY A 109 21.98 8.03 -12.49
N THR A 110 22.60 7.04 -11.87
CA THR A 110 22.01 5.71 -11.68
C THR A 110 21.16 5.60 -10.41
N ASP A 111 21.28 6.58 -9.51
CA ASP A 111 20.62 6.54 -8.19
C ASP A 111 19.13 6.86 -8.25
N ALA A 112 18.69 7.62 -9.27
CA ALA A 112 17.29 8.02 -9.47
C ALA A 112 16.34 6.83 -9.70
N ILE A 113 16.84 5.70 -10.17
CA ILE A 113 16.04 4.49 -10.45
C ILE A 113 15.98 3.50 -9.27
N LEU A 114 16.65 3.80 -8.16
CA LEU A 114 16.58 2.97 -6.97
C LEU A 114 15.24 3.15 -6.24
N VAL A 115 14.80 2.10 -5.55
CA VAL A 115 13.63 2.21 -4.66
C VAL A 115 13.98 3.14 -3.50
N ALA A 116 13.36 4.33 -3.51
CA ALA A 116 13.63 5.39 -2.55
C ALA A 116 12.89 5.17 -1.21
N ALA A 117 11.71 4.55 -1.26
CA ALA A 117 10.94 4.18 -0.07
C ALA A 117 10.13 2.90 -0.32
N ASN A 118 9.81 2.18 0.76
CA ASN A 118 9.08 0.93 0.68
C ASN A 118 8.28 0.69 1.97
N ILE A 119 7.07 0.13 1.81
CA ILE A 119 6.29 -0.46 2.91
C ILE A 119 6.14 -1.93 2.58
N SER A 120 6.64 -2.84 3.43
CA SER A 120 6.61 -4.27 3.17
C SER A 120 6.21 -5.10 4.38
N ALA A 121 5.59 -6.25 4.11
CA ALA A 121 5.35 -7.29 5.09
C ALA A 121 6.43 -8.36 4.95
N ILE A 122 7.14 -8.66 6.05
CA ILE A 122 8.28 -9.59 6.08
C ILE A 122 8.04 -10.64 7.15
N SER A 123 8.21 -11.92 6.81
CA SER A 123 8.10 -13.03 7.74
C SER A 123 9.16 -12.93 8.86
N GLU A 124 8.77 -13.22 10.11
CA GLU A 124 9.68 -13.27 11.26
C GLU A 124 10.23 -14.68 11.51
N GLY A 125 9.75 -15.66 10.76
CA GLY A 125 10.16 -17.07 10.86
C GLY A 125 9.43 -17.89 9.82
N ASP A 126 9.69 -19.18 9.81
CA ASP A 126 9.04 -20.12 8.90
C ASP A 126 7.53 -20.17 9.16
N PHE A 127 6.73 -20.08 8.10
CA PHE A 127 5.29 -20.20 8.22
C PHE A 127 4.86 -21.65 8.42
N SER A 128 3.85 -21.85 9.25
CA SER A 128 3.27 -23.17 9.54
C SER A 128 1.78 -23.04 9.84
N SER A 129 1.11 -24.14 10.12
CA SER A 129 -0.31 -24.13 10.53
C SER A 129 -0.57 -23.37 11.85
N SER A 130 0.47 -23.07 12.62
CA SER A 130 0.39 -22.38 13.92
C SER A 130 1.19 -21.08 13.99
N SER A 131 1.89 -20.70 12.90
CA SER A 131 2.71 -19.48 12.86
C SER A 131 2.62 -18.79 11.50
N ASN A 132 2.23 -17.54 11.51
CA ASN A 132 2.32 -16.59 10.41
C ASN A 132 2.92 -15.27 10.90
N ALA A 133 3.85 -15.33 11.85
CA ALA A 133 4.47 -14.16 12.46
C ALA A 133 5.11 -13.28 11.39
N THR A 134 4.67 -12.02 11.31
CA THR A 134 5.02 -11.08 10.25
C THR A 134 5.26 -9.69 10.82
N SER A 135 6.29 -9.04 10.34
CA SER A 135 6.56 -7.62 10.61
C SER A 135 6.05 -6.74 9.48
N LEU A 136 5.50 -5.58 9.83
CA LEU A 136 5.31 -4.47 8.91
C LEU A 136 6.53 -3.55 8.98
N VAL A 137 7.19 -3.32 7.84
CA VAL A 137 8.47 -2.63 7.75
C VAL A 137 8.35 -1.40 6.86
N PHE A 138 8.88 -0.27 7.33
CA PHE A 138 9.00 0.98 6.60
C PHE A 138 10.47 1.25 6.30
N LYS A 139 10.77 1.46 5.02
CA LYS A 139 12.12 1.69 4.52
C LYS A 139 12.20 3.03 3.80
N THR A 140 13.30 3.74 3.98
CA THR A 140 13.67 4.92 3.19
C THR A 140 15.15 4.89 2.87
N GLY A 141 15.52 5.47 1.72
CA GLY A 141 16.91 5.68 1.29
C GLY A 141 17.27 7.15 1.34
N ALA A 142 18.55 7.45 1.36
CA ALA A 142 19.10 8.79 1.17
C ALA A 142 19.81 8.92 -0.18
N SER A 143 20.72 7.97 -0.49
CA SER A 143 21.45 7.86 -1.75
C SER A 143 21.62 6.40 -2.20
N GLU A 144 21.06 5.48 -1.43
CA GLU A 144 21.08 4.02 -1.64
C GLU A 144 19.66 3.47 -1.74
N THR A 145 19.54 2.19 -2.08
CA THR A 145 18.25 1.47 -1.95
C THR A 145 17.70 1.58 -0.52
N ALA A 146 16.40 1.82 -0.41
CA ALA A 146 15.71 2.02 0.86
C ALA A 146 16.01 0.92 1.89
N THR A 147 16.45 1.34 3.07
CA THR A 147 16.77 0.48 4.23
C THR A 147 15.75 0.68 5.35
N THR A 148 15.62 -0.31 6.24
CA THR A 148 14.66 -0.28 7.33
C THR A 148 14.91 0.90 8.28
N LYS A 149 13.86 1.71 8.49
CA LYS A 149 13.86 2.83 9.45
C LYS A 149 12.87 2.62 10.59
N MET A 150 11.79 1.86 10.34
CA MET A 150 10.78 1.55 11.36
C MET A 150 10.23 0.14 11.12
N LYS A 151 9.96 -0.59 12.19
CA LYS A 151 9.43 -1.96 12.17
C LYS A 151 8.38 -2.12 13.25
N LEU A 152 7.20 -2.65 12.89
CA LEU A 152 6.20 -3.16 13.82
C LEU A 152 6.24 -4.69 13.75
N SER A 153 6.62 -5.34 14.84
CA SER A 153 6.71 -6.81 14.90
C SER A 153 5.34 -7.47 15.11
N SER A 154 5.26 -8.79 14.90
CA SER A 154 4.08 -9.59 15.18
C SER A 154 3.67 -9.55 16.66
N GLY A 155 4.61 -9.32 17.57
CA GLY A 155 4.37 -9.13 19.00
C GLY A 155 3.90 -7.73 19.39
N GLY A 156 3.71 -6.83 18.43
CA GLY A 156 3.25 -5.45 18.65
C GLY A 156 4.36 -4.47 19.08
N ASN A 157 5.63 -4.86 19.05
CA ASN A 157 6.73 -3.94 19.36
C ASN A 157 7.03 -3.03 18.18
N LEU A 158 7.05 -1.72 18.42
CA LEU A 158 7.52 -0.71 17.48
C LEU A 158 9.01 -0.45 17.73
N SER A 159 9.83 -0.62 16.70
CA SER A 159 11.27 -0.35 16.76
C SER A 159 11.72 0.62 15.68
N LEU A 160 12.73 1.44 16.04
CA LEU A 160 13.49 2.34 15.16
C LEU A 160 14.94 1.85 15.21
N PRO A 161 15.36 0.97 14.26
CA PRO A 161 16.58 0.17 14.41
C PRO A 161 17.87 0.91 14.03
N THR A 162 17.84 2.23 13.93
CA THR A 162 19.01 3.03 13.60
C THR A 162 19.48 3.81 14.82
N ASP A 163 20.78 3.86 15.07
CA ASP A 163 21.35 4.68 16.15
C ASP A 163 21.15 6.16 15.89
N SER A 164 21.05 6.93 16.95
CA SER A 164 20.86 8.39 16.92
C SER A 164 19.57 8.85 16.24
N VAL A 165 18.57 7.95 16.13
CA VAL A 165 17.26 8.30 15.60
C VAL A 165 16.47 9.14 16.60
N GLU A 166 15.68 10.06 16.08
CA GLU A 166 14.82 10.95 16.86
C GLU A 166 13.35 10.66 16.56
N LEU A 167 12.52 10.65 17.62
CA LEU A 167 11.08 10.82 17.51
C LEU A 167 10.77 12.27 17.90
N ALA A 168 10.50 13.11 16.91
CA ALA A 168 10.30 14.54 17.08
C ALA A 168 8.81 14.90 17.08
N PHE A 169 8.44 15.88 17.89
CA PHE A 169 7.08 16.41 18.02
C PHE A 169 7.09 17.92 17.74
N GLY A 170 6.02 18.40 17.10
CA GLY A 170 5.90 19.80 16.68
C GLY A 170 6.51 20.06 15.28
N ASN A 171 6.11 21.15 14.65
CA ASN A 171 6.57 21.51 13.29
C ASN A 171 8.04 21.94 13.25
N ASP A 172 8.54 22.46 14.37
CA ASP A 172 9.93 22.90 14.58
C ASP A 172 10.78 21.86 15.31
N SER A 173 10.16 20.69 15.64
CA SER A 173 10.84 19.58 16.35
C SER A 173 11.49 19.99 17.66
N ASP A 174 10.84 20.88 18.40
CA ASP A 174 11.34 21.42 19.66
C ASP A 174 11.23 20.40 20.83
N VAL A 175 10.40 19.36 20.68
CA VAL A 175 10.32 18.23 21.62
C VAL A 175 10.77 16.95 20.92
N LYS A 176 11.74 16.25 21.50
CA LYS A 176 12.34 15.05 20.90
C LYS A 176 12.61 13.96 21.94
N LEU A 177 12.41 12.70 21.51
CA LEU A 177 12.99 11.51 22.13
C LEU A 177 14.13 11.05 21.24
N THR A 178 15.36 11.09 21.73
CA THR A 178 16.56 10.71 20.97
C THR A 178 17.19 9.47 21.56
N HIS A 179 17.41 8.43 20.74
CA HIS A 179 18.26 7.31 21.11
C HIS A 179 19.73 7.73 21.04
N VAL A 180 20.43 7.58 22.16
CA VAL A 180 21.89 7.75 22.22
C VAL A 180 22.51 6.37 22.36
N ALA A 181 23.29 5.98 21.35
CA ALA A 181 23.95 4.67 21.31
C ALA A 181 24.71 4.40 22.62
N ASP A 182 24.56 3.20 23.17
CA ASP A 182 25.21 2.72 24.38
C ASP A 182 24.96 3.55 25.65
N THR A 183 24.07 4.57 25.58
CA THR A 183 23.83 5.50 26.71
C THR A 183 22.40 5.48 27.19
N GLY A 184 21.40 5.50 26.29
CA GLY A 184 20.00 5.47 26.68
C GLY A 184 19.10 6.41 25.87
N LEU A 185 18.06 6.97 26.52
CA LEU A 185 17.05 7.81 25.90
C LEU A 185 17.15 9.24 26.46
N ILE A 186 17.23 10.22 25.58
CA ILE A 186 17.15 11.66 25.94
C ILE A 186 15.78 12.20 25.56
N LEU A 187 15.09 12.85 26.49
CA LEU A 187 13.96 13.72 26.27
C LEU A 187 14.44 15.16 26.26
N ALA A 188 14.30 15.85 25.13
CA ALA A 188 14.65 17.27 24.98
C ALA A 188 13.41 18.11 24.66
N ALA A 189 13.36 19.32 25.21
CA ALA A 189 12.32 20.31 24.93
C ALA A 189 12.94 21.70 24.85
N GLY A 190 12.66 22.45 23.78
CA GLY A 190 13.05 23.86 23.63
C GLY A 190 14.55 24.13 23.78
N GLY A 191 15.41 23.22 23.31
CA GLY A 191 16.87 23.36 23.41
C GLY A 191 17.46 23.04 24.79
N GLN A 192 16.64 22.56 25.72
CA GLN A 192 17.09 22.06 27.02
C GLN A 192 17.00 20.54 27.07
N THR A 193 18.09 19.89 27.45
CA THR A 193 18.08 18.46 27.79
C THR A 193 17.49 18.32 29.18
N THR A 194 16.25 17.85 29.27
CA THR A 194 15.61 17.54 30.54
C THR A 194 15.59 16.02 30.74
N SER A 195 16.41 15.57 31.63
CA SER A 195 16.49 14.23 32.23
C SER A 195 17.01 13.11 31.33
N ASP A 196 18.13 12.62 31.73
CA ASP A 196 18.68 11.30 31.45
C ASP A 196 17.80 10.24 32.14
N PHE A 197 17.06 9.44 31.39
CA PHE A 197 16.35 8.27 31.89
C PHE A 197 17.23 7.04 31.68
N GLY A 198 18.22 6.86 32.49
CA GLY A 198 18.96 5.62 32.45
C GLY A 198 20.32 5.64 33.07
N THR A 199 20.36 5.20 34.30
CA THR A 199 21.41 4.30 34.77
C THR A 199 20.74 3.21 35.60
N PRO A 200 21.04 1.92 35.35
CA PRO A 200 20.77 0.89 36.31
C PRO A 200 21.64 1.12 37.56
#